data_9d726a1ebf387653db6d1959fa181839
#
_entry.id   9d726a1ebf387653db6d1959fa181839
#
_cell.length_a   1.000
_cell.length_b   1.000
_cell.length_c   1.000
_cell.angle_alpha   90.00
_cell.angle_beta   90.00
_cell.angle_gamma   90.00
#
_symmetry.space_group_name_H-M   'P 1'
#
loop_
_entity.id
_entity.type
_entity.pdbx_description
1 polymer ?
#
loop_
_entity_poly.entity_id
_entity_poly.type
_entity_poly.pdbx_seq_one_letter_code
_entity_poly.pdbx_strand_id
1 'polypeptide(L)'
;TVKDLGDHSRSLAFLKPGTRVFVEGPYGAFTAGRSTQPHVVLVGGGVGITPVRALMDEFNGGAQIDVIFRASREEGLVLKAEMDYLAERSGGSMRIHYLVGSRKNHPMDARSLKALLPTFADSDIYICGPAALVSAVRKAAEDLGVPKNRFHDEAFAFHSE
;
A
#
# COMPACT_ATOMS: atom_id res chain seq x y z
N THR A 1 -8.25 -6.51 8.12
CA THR A 1 -9.11 -5.30 8.08
C THR A 1 -10.30 -5.56 7.17
N VAL A 2 -11.51 -5.22 7.61
CA VAL A 2 -12.74 -5.36 6.82
C VAL A 2 -13.37 -3.97 6.70
N LYS A 3 -13.67 -3.54 5.46
CA LYS A 3 -14.40 -2.32 5.19
C LYS A 3 -15.91 -2.62 5.16
N ASP A 4 -16.72 -1.80 5.81
CA ASP A 4 -18.18 -1.88 5.72
C ASP A 4 -18.63 -1.49 4.30
N LEU A 5 -19.12 -2.47 3.53
CA LEU A 5 -19.60 -2.31 2.16
C LEU A 5 -21.02 -2.87 1.98
N GLY A 6 -21.67 -3.25 3.07
CA GLY A 6 -23.01 -3.81 3.08
C GLY A 6 -23.26 -4.75 4.25
N ASP A 7 -24.46 -5.35 4.31
CA ASP A 7 -24.91 -6.10 5.49
C ASP A 7 -23.99 -7.25 5.89
N HIS A 8 -23.43 -7.96 4.91
CA HIS A 8 -22.52 -9.07 5.18
C HIS A 8 -21.21 -8.60 5.84
N SER A 9 -20.54 -7.60 5.28
CA SER A 9 -19.31 -7.05 5.84
C SER A 9 -19.53 -6.34 7.18
N ARG A 10 -20.69 -5.68 7.34
CA ARG A 10 -21.12 -5.08 8.62
C ARG A 10 -21.33 -6.11 9.70
N SER A 11 -21.92 -7.28 9.37
CA SER A 11 -22.17 -8.34 10.34
C SER A 11 -20.91 -8.91 10.97
N LEU A 12 -19.77 -8.83 10.28
CA LEU A 12 -18.46 -9.29 10.80
C LEU A 12 -18.01 -8.50 12.04
N ALA A 13 -18.44 -7.25 12.18
CA ALA A 13 -18.14 -6.45 13.36
C ALA A 13 -18.79 -6.97 14.67
N PHE A 14 -19.82 -7.81 14.54
CA PHE A 14 -20.54 -8.40 15.68
C PHE A 14 -20.06 -9.81 16.06
N LEU A 15 -19.06 -10.34 15.35
CA LEU A 15 -18.48 -11.64 15.70
C LEU A 15 -17.77 -11.56 17.05
N LYS A 16 -18.07 -12.54 17.90
CA LYS A 16 -17.45 -12.62 19.24
C LYS A 16 -16.11 -13.36 19.15
N PRO A 17 -15.13 -13.02 20.01
CA PRO A 17 -13.92 -13.83 20.15
C PRO A 17 -14.28 -15.30 20.40
N GLY A 18 -13.58 -16.21 19.70
CA GLY A 18 -13.87 -17.65 19.74
C GLY A 18 -14.88 -18.15 18.69
N THR A 19 -15.50 -17.28 17.90
CA THR A 19 -16.31 -17.70 16.75
C THR A 19 -15.44 -18.46 15.76
N ARG A 20 -15.87 -19.69 15.40
CA ARG A 20 -15.16 -20.47 14.37
C ARG A 20 -15.43 -19.86 12.99
N VAL A 21 -14.37 -19.60 12.26
CA VAL A 21 -14.40 -19.10 10.88
C VAL A 21 -13.60 -20.03 9.97
N PHE A 22 -13.99 -20.11 8.70
CA PHE A 22 -13.19 -20.75 7.67
C PHE A 22 -12.43 -19.68 6.90
N VAL A 23 -11.13 -19.89 6.73
CA VAL A 23 -10.25 -18.99 5.99
C VAL A 23 -9.52 -19.82 4.95
N GLU A 24 -9.56 -19.35 3.70
CA GLU A 24 -8.75 -19.88 2.61
C GLU A 24 -7.70 -18.82 2.23
N GLY A 25 -6.51 -19.27 1.93
CA GLY A 25 -5.38 -18.42 1.54
C GLY A 25 -4.08 -18.85 2.23
N PRO A 26 -3.02 -18.06 2.12
CA PRO A 26 -2.91 -16.84 1.34
C PRO A 26 -2.86 -17.10 -0.17
N TYR A 27 -3.55 -16.25 -0.94
CA TYR A 27 -3.52 -16.29 -2.40
C TYR A 27 -2.82 -15.04 -2.94
N GLY A 28 -2.28 -15.13 -4.16
CA GLY A 28 -1.69 -14.01 -4.88
C GLY A 28 -0.16 -13.98 -4.87
N ALA A 29 0.38 -13.02 -5.62
CA ALA A 29 1.81 -12.85 -5.85
C ALA A 29 2.35 -11.49 -5.32
N PHE A 30 1.57 -10.83 -4.45
CA PHE A 30 1.93 -9.55 -3.84
C PHE A 30 2.78 -9.80 -2.58
N THR A 31 4.01 -10.26 -2.79
CA THR A 31 4.95 -10.70 -1.74
C THR A 31 6.33 -10.11 -1.93
N ALA A 32 7.08 -9.98 -0.84
CA ALA A 32 8.45 -9.46 -0.86
C ALA A 32 9.43 -10.34 -1.66
N GLY A 33 9.13 -11.63 -1.83
CA GLY A 33 9.97 -12.55 -2.59
C GLY A 33 10.11 -12.22 -4.09
N ARG A 34 9.35 -11.25 -4.61
CA ARG A 34 9.48 -10.73 -5.98
C ARG A 34 10.39 -9.52 -6.09
N SER A 35 10.83 -8.96 -4.98
CA SER A 35 11.72 -7.79 -4.99
C SER A 35 13.10 -8.13 -5.50
N THR A 36 13.64 -7.23 -6.30
CA THR A 36 14.97 -7.33 -6.93
C THR A 36 15.88 -6.17 -6.55
N GLN A 37 15.34 -5.15 -5.86
CA GLN A 37 16.07 -3.93 -5.53
C GLN A 37 16.21 -3.76 -4.00
N PRO A 38 17.29 -3.10 -3.55
CA PRO A 38 17.47 -2.79 -2.14
C PRO A 38 16.53 -1.67 -1.63
N HIS A 39 15.92 -0.91 -2.57
CA HIS A 39 14.92 0.11 -2.27
C HIS A 39 13.54 -0.37 -2.73
N VAL A 40 12.56 -0.21 -1.86
CA VAL A 40 11.18 -0.61 -2.11
C VAL A 40 10.25 0.57 -1.79
N VAL A 41 9.34 0.86 -2.71
CA VAL A 41 8.28 1.84 -2.52
C VAL A 41 6.95 1.10 -2.40
N LEU A 42 6.31 1.25 -1.24
CA LEU A 42 5.01 0.66 -0.95
C LEU A 42 3.94 1.76 -1.03
N VAL A 43 2.95 1.62 -1.90
CA VAL A 43 1.89 2.61 -2.08
C VAL A 43 0.55 2.02 -1.68
N GLY A 44 -0.10 2.63 -0.69
CA GLY A 44 -1.41 2.21 -0.20
C GLY A 44 -2.47 3.29 -0.28
N GLY A 45 -3.70 2.91 -0.63
CA GLY A 45 -4.84 3.81 -0.61
C GLY A 45 -6.13 3.13 -0.12
N GLY A 46 -6.82 3.75 0.84
CA GLY A 46 -8.01 3.15 1.45
C GLY A 46 -7.70 1.79 2.08
N VAL A 47 -8.55 0.77 1.82
CA VAL A 47 -8.33 -0.59 2.34
C VAL A 47 -7.05 -1.25 1.81
N GLY A 48 -6.50 -0.76 0.68
CA GLY A 48 -5.24 -1.23 0.12
C GLY A 48 -4.01 -1.00 1.01
N ILE A 49 -4.15 -0.25 2.09
CA ILE A 49 -3.09 -0.14 3.10
C ILE A 49 -2.86 -1.46 3.85
N THR A 50 -3.84 -2.34 3.91
CA THR A 50 -3.74 -3.60 4.66
C THR A 50 -2.64 -4.54 4.10
N PRO A 51 -2.62 -4.90 2.80
CA PRO A 51 -1.51 -5.67 2.25
C PRO A 51 -0.18 -4.90 2.24
N VAL A 52 -0.21 -3.57 2.09
CA VAL A 52 0.99 -2.74 2.22
C VAL A 52 1.58 -2.87 3.63
N ARG A 53 0.76 -2.82 4.67
CA ARG A 53 1.22 -3.03 6.05
C ARG A 53 1.82 -4.42 6.26
N ALA A 54 1.27 -5.46 5.63
CA ALA A 54 1.86 -6.81 5.71
C ALA A 54 3.25 -6.86 5.04
N LEU A 55 3.40 -6.21 3.88
CA LEU A 55 4.70 -6.11 3.20
C LEU A 55 5.74 -5.33 4.02
N MET A 56 5.34 -4.35 4.83
CA MET A 56 6.27 -3.65 5.73
C MET A 56 6.98 -4.62 6.67
N ASP A 57 6.28 -5.64 7.19
CA ASP A 57 6.91 -6.68 8.02
C ASP A 57 7.83 -7.59 7.20
N GLU A 58 7.40 -8.01 6.01
CA GLU A 58 8.19 -8.91 5.16
C GLU A 58 9.51 -8.27 4.71
N PHE A 59 9.52 -6.97 4.43
CA PHE A 59 10.71 -6.23 4.00
C PHE A 59 11.58 -5.74 5.16
N ASN A 60 11.09 -5.78 6.39
CA ASN A 60 11.78 -5.22 7.54
C ASN A 60 13.13 -5.92 7.79
N GLY A 61 14.18 -5.10 7.82
CA GLY A 61 15.56 -5.57 8.00
C GLY A 61 16.28 -6.04 6.73
N GLY A 62 15.60 -6.04 5.55
CA GLY A 62 16.19 -6.48 4.28
C GLY A 62 16.24 -5.40 3.19
N ALA A 63 15.49 -4.30 3.34
CA ALA A 63 15.39 -3.26 2.34
C ALA A 63 15.28 -1.87 2.96
N GLN A 64 15.54 -0.82 2.15
CA GLN A 64 15.13 0.55 2.45
C GLN A 64 13.70 0.74 1.93
N ILE A 65 12.79 1.13 2.80
CA ILE A 65 11.36 1.15 2.52
C ILE A 65 10.82 2.57 2.61
N ASP A 66 10.23 3.05 1.55
CA ASP A 66 9.41 4.25 1.55
C ASP A 66 7.94 3.87 1.37
N VAL A 67 7.10 4.22 2.34
CA VAL A 67 5.66 3.95 2.29
C VAL A 67 4.92 5.23 1.94
N ILE A 68 4.11 5.23 0.90
CA ILE A 68 3.19 6.32 0.56
C ILE A 68 1.78 5.88 0.93
N PHE A 69 1.19 6.53 1.94
CA PHE A 69 -0.20 6.29 2.32
C PHE A 69 -1.09 7.43 1.85
N ARG A 70 -1.95 7.14 0.86
CA ARG A 70 -2.93 8.09 0.32
C ARG A 70 -4.27 7.96 1.02
N ALA A 71 -4.74 9.08 1.58
CA ALA A 71 -6.07 9.18 2.16
C ALA A 71 -6.74 10.49 1.74
N SER A 72 -8.05 10.51 1.59
CA SER A 72 -8.80 11.75 1.29
C SER A 72 -9.01 12.62 2.53
N ARG A 73 -8.99 12.01 3.73
CA ARG A 73 -9.17 12.65 5.04
C ARG A 73 -8.32 11.92 6.08
N GLU A 74 -8.04 12.57 7.20
CA GLU A 74 -7.26 12.01 8.31
C GLU A 74 -7.87 10.71 8.87
N GLU A 75 -9.19 10.63 8.97
CA GLU A 75 -9.89 9.44 9.47
C GLU A 75 -9.70 8.21 8.56
N GLY A 76 -9.26 8.44 7.31
CA GLY A 76 -8.90 7.39 6.36
C GLY A 76 -7.52 6.78 6.59
N LEU A 77 -6.71 7.33 7.50
CA LEU A 77 -5.40 6.79 7.88
C LEU A 77 -5.54 5.62 8.87
N VAL A 78 -6.25 4.59 8.46
CA VAL A 78 -6.38 3.37 9.26
C VAL A 78 -5.02 2.71 9.47
N LEU A 79 -4.79 2.05 10.60
CA LEU A 79 -3.52 1.42 10.98
C LEU A 79 -2.33 2.41 11.15
N LYS A 80 -2.56 3.72 11.16
CA LYS A 80 -1.50 4.72 11.26
C LYS A 80 -0.57 4.47 12.45
N ALA A 81 -1.12 4.30 13.65
CA ALA A 81 -0.33 4.09 14.87
C ALA A 81 0.53 2.82 14.80
N GLU A 82 0.00 1.75 14.19
CA GLU A 82 0.75 0.51 13.99
C GLU A 82 1.89 0.67 12.99
N MET A 83 1.65 1.39 11.91
CA MET A 83 2.66 1.67 10.89
C MET A 83 3.77 2.59 11.43
N ASP A 84 3.41 3.63 12.18
CA ASP A 84 4.37 4.51 12.85
C ASP A 84 5.25 3.71 13.82
N TYR A 85 4.67 2.82 14.61
CA TYR A 85 5.41 1.93 15.50
C TYR A 85 6.42 1.05 14.74
N LEU A 86 6.04 0.50 13.59
CA LEU A 86 6.96 -0.29 12.75
C LEU A 86 8.10 0.56 12.20
N ALA A 87 7.80 1.78 11.73
CA ALA A 87 8.80 2.69 11.20
C ALA A 87 9.81 3.11 12.29
N GLU A 88 9.34 3.44 13.50
CA GLU A 88 10.21 3.77 14.63
C GLU A 88 11.18 2.62 14.98
N ARG A 89 10.70 1.38 14.93
CA ARG A 89 11.52 0.20 15.24
C ARG A 89 12.44 -0.26 14.10
N SER A 90 12.29 0.30 12.91
CA SER A 90 13.06 -0.10 11.73
C SER A 90 14.53 0.37 11.74
N GLY A 91 14.93 1.16 12.75
CA GLY A 91 16.28 1.73 12.79
C GLY A 91 16.59 2.70 11.67
N GLY A 92 15.55 3.32 11.07
CA GLY A 92 15.68 4.30 9.98
C GLY A 92 15.63 3.67 8.58
N SER A 93 15.45 2.36 8.46
CA SER A 93 15.28 1.71 7.15
C SER A 93 13.89 1.89 6.55
N MET A 94 12.92 2.44 7.31
CA MET A 94 11.55 2.64 6.86
C MET A 94 11.10 4.08 7.11
N ARG A 95 10.49 4.70 6.09
CA ARG A 95 9.88 6.04 6.16
C ARG A 95 8.46 6.00 5.64
N ILE A 96 7.56 6.76 6.28
CA ILE A 96 6.16 6.81 5.88
C ILE A 96 5.78 8.25 5.48
N HIS A 97 5.19 8.37 4.31
CA HIS A 97 4.71 9.62 3.72
C HIS A 97 3.18 9.60 3.71
N TYR A 98 2.57 10.32 4.64
CA TYR A 98 1.11 10.48 4.71
C TYR A 98 0.68 11.61 3.79
N LEU A 99 -0.03 11.29 2.71
CA LEU A 99 -0.53 12.25 1.74
C LEU A 99 -2.05 12.35 1.86
N VAL A 100 -2.51 13.27 2.73
CA VAL A 100 -3.93 13.46 3.03
C VAL A 100 -4.50 14.63 2.22
N GLY A 101 -5.66 14.42 1.63
CA GLY A 101 -6.38 15.46 0.89
C GLY A 101 -6.68 15.08 -0.57
N SER A 102 -6.93 16.09 -1.40
CA SER A 102 -7.33 15.91 -2.79
C SER A 102 -6.18 15.43 -3.69
N ARG A 103 -6.52 14.90 -4.86
CA ARG A 103 -5.54 14.57 -5.90
C ARG A 103 -4.84 15.82 -6.46
N LYS A 104 -5.47 16.99 -6.36
CA LYS A 104 -4.86 18.26 -6.79
C LYS A 104 -3.74 18.67 -5.84
N ASN A 105 -3.91 18.43 -4.54
CA ASN A 105 -2.91 18.80 -3.53
C ASN A 105 -1.72 17.82 -3.52
N HIS A 106 -2.01 16.54 -3.80
CA HIS A 106 -1.02 15.47 -3.82
C HIS A 106 -1.15 14.67 -5.12
N PRO A 107 -0.71 15.22 -6.26
CA PRO A 107 -0.68 14.47 -7.51
C PRO A 107 0.31 13.32 -7.42
N MET A 108 -0.05 12.20 -8.04
CA MET A 108 0.77 11.00 -8.09
C MET A 108 1.39 10.85 -9.49
N ASP A 109 1.82 11.97 -10.06
CA ASP A 109 2.53 12.02 -11.33
C ASP A 109 4.05 11.84 -11.17
N ALA A 110 4.75 11.65 -12.28
CA ALA A 110 6.19 11.41 -12.32
C ALA A 110 7.00 12.50 -11.63
N ARG A 111 6.62 13.77 -11.84
CA ARG A 111 7.30 14.92 -11.23
C ARG A 111 7.17 14.91 -9.71
N SER A 112 5.96 14.71 -9.22
CA SER A 112 5.65 14.72 -7.79
C SER A 112 6.28 13.53 -7.06
N LEU A 113 6.22 12.34 -7.66
CA LEU A 113 6.83 11.15 -7.08
C LEU A 113 8.35 11.22 -7.07
N LYS A 114 8.98 11.72 -8.14
CA LYS A 114 10.43 11.92 -8.17
C LYS A 114 10.90 12.99 -7.17
N ALA A 115 10.10 14.03 -6.96
CA ALA A 115 10.40 15.07 -5.97
C ALA A 115 10.27 14.54 -4.52
N LEU A 116 9.26 13.72 -4.26
CA LEU A 116 9.03 13.10 -2.95
C LEU A 116 10.09 12.01 -2.66
N LEU A 117 10.37 11.17 -3.64
CA LEU A 117 11.28 10.03 -3.56
C LEU A 117 12.25 10.04 -4.75
N PRO A 118 13.44 10.64 -4.62
CA PRO A 118 14.43 10.67 -5.69
C PRO A 118 14.84 9.28 -6.19
N THR A 119 14.78 8.25 -5.33
CA THR A 119 15.08 6.83 -5.64
C THR A 119 13.92 6.07 -6.27
N PHE A 120 12.76 6.70 -6.53
CA PHE A 120 11.57 6.03 -7.03
C PHE A 120 11.82 5.20 -8.29
N ALA A 121 12.57 5.74 -9.24
CA ALA A 121 12.88 5.06 -10.51
C ALA A 121 13.78 3.81 -10.34
N ASP A 122 14.56 3.76 -9.26
CA ASP A 122 15.50 2.68 -8.96
C ASP A 122 14.93 1.63 -7.99
N SER A 123 13.66 1.81 -7.58
CA SER A 123 12.99 0.97 -6.58
C SER A 123 12.11 -0.11 -7.23
N ASP A 124 11.81 -1.14 -6.46
CA ASP A 124 10.64 -1.99 -6.71
C ASP A 124 9.40 -1.30 -6.14
N ILE A 125 8.34 -1.20 -6.93
CA ILE A 125 7.10 -0.51 -6.59
C ILE A 125 6.01 -1.54 -6.30
N TYR A 126 5.43 -1.47 -5.11
CA TYR A 126 4.27 -2.27 -4.73
C TYR A 126 3.10 -1.34 -4.45
N ILE A 127 1.97 -1.57 -5.09
CA ILE A 127 0.81 -0.71 -4.95
C ILE A 127 -0.49 -1.49 -4.76
N CYS A 128 -1.27 -1.08 -3.77
CA CYS A 128 -2.62 -1.58 -3.57
C CYS A 128 -3.57 -0.43 -3.23
N GLY A 129 -4.69 -0.35 -3.93
CA GLY A 129 -5.67 0.71 -3.69
C GLY A 129 -6.69 0.88 -4.82
N PRO A 130 -7.42 2.00 -4.82
CA PRO A 130 -8.39 2.31 -5.86
C PRO A 130 -7.76 2.34 -7.26
N ALA A 131 -8.47 1.84 -8.27
CA ALA A 131 -7.99 1.75 -9.66
C ALA A 131 -7.36 3.04 -10.19
N ALA A 132 -7.95 4.19 -9.84
CA ALA A 132 -7.43 5.49 -10.26
C ALA A 132 -6.09 5.87 -9.59
N LEU A 133 -5.79 5.37 -8.37
CA LEU A 133 -4.49 5.54 -7.74
C LEU A 133 -3.46 4.62 -8.43
N VAL A 134 -3.81 3.36 -8.63
CA VAL A 134 -2.95 2.38 -9.32
C VAL A 134 -2.59 2.88 -10.72
N SER A 135 -3.56 3.34 -11.51
CA SER A 135 -3.32 3.87 -12.86
C SER A 135 -2.41 5.09 -12.87
N ALA A 136 -2.59 6.02 -11.91
CA ALA A 136 -1.75 7.22 -11.82
C ALA A 136 -0.29 6.87 -11.51
N VAL A 137 -0.08 6.01 -10.51
CA VAL A 137 1.29 5.60 -10.10
C VAL A 137 1.95 4.74 -11.18
N ARG A 138 1.20 3.86 -11.86
CA ARG A 138 1.70 3.07 -12.98
C ARG A 138 2.20 3.98 -14.10
N LYS A 139 1.37 4.95 -14.51
CA LYS A 139 1.79 5.92 -15.51
C LYS A 139 3.05 6.68 -15.09
N ALA A 140 3.12 7.13 -13.85
CA ALA A 140 4.29 7.82 -13.34
C ALA A 140 5.54 6.93 -13.35
N ALA A 141 5.41 5.65 -13.00
CA ALA A 141 6.49 4.68 -13.04
C ALA A 141 6.99 4.46 -14.50
N GLU A 142 6.07 4.35 -15.45
CA GLU A 142 6.40 4.26 -16.88
C GLU A 142 7.13 5.52 -17.38
N ASP A 143 6.61 6.71 -17.04
CA ASP A 143 7.20 8.00 -17.41
C ASP A 143 8.62 8.19 -16.79
N LEU A 144 8.90 7.56 -15.66
CA LEU A 144 10.21 7.56 -14.98
C LEU A 144 11.12 6.40 -15.40
N GLY A 145 10.67 5.53 -16.29
CA GLY A 145 11.45 4.42 -16.82
C GLY A 145 11.56 3.20 -15.89
N VAL A 146 10.66 3.05 -14.93
CA VAL A 146 10.63 1.85 -14.07
C VAL A 146 10.27 0.62 -14.94
N PRO A 147 11.10 -0.43 -14.94
CA PRO A 147 10.81 -1.66 -15.68
C PRO A 147 9.52 -2.34 -15.18
N LYS A 148 8.73 -2.91 -16.11
CA LYS A 148 7.44 -3.54 -15.78
C LYS A 148 7.54 -4.65 -14.72
N ASN A 149 8.64 -5.39 -14.70
CA ASN A 149 8.89 -6.46 -13.72
C ASN A 149 9.20 -5.94 -12.31
N ARG A 150 9.41 -4.64 -12.15
CA ARG A 150 9.57 -3.95 -10.85
C ARG A 150 8.30 -3.23 -10.37
N PHE A 151 7.21 -3.35 -11.11
CA PHE A 151 5.92 -2.77 -10.73
C PHE A 151 4.93 -3.88 -10.41
N HIS A 152 4.56 -3.97 -9.14
CA HIS A 152 3.68 -5.01 -8.58
C HIS A 152 2.41 -4.34 -8.08
N ASP A 153 1.26 -4.73 -8.60
CA ASP A 153 -0.02 -4.21 -8.15
C ASP A 153 -0.98 -5.32 -7.76
N GLU A 154 -1.79 -5.01 -6.77
CA GLU A 154 -2.93 -5.82 -6.39
C GLU A 154 -4.20 -4.97 -6.48
N ALA A 155 -5.11 -5.35 -7.35
CA ALA A 155 -6.36 -4.64 -7.54
C ALA A 155 -7.44 -5.25 -6.63
N PHE A 156 -8.03 -4.44 -5.75
CA PHE A 156 -9.32 -4.77 -5.16
C PHE A 156 -10.41 -4.42 -6.19
N ALA A 157 -10.66 -5.31 -7.13
CA ALA A 157 -11.83 -5.22 -8.00
C ALA A 157 -13.02 -5.87 -7.28
N PHE A 158 -13.90 -5.05 -6.73
CA PHE A 158 -15.23 -5.54 -6.38
C PHE A 158 -16.01 -5.63 -7.70
N HIS A 159 -16.23 -6.83 -8.19
CA HIS A 159 -17.26 -7.05 -9.19
C HIS A 159 -18.61 -6.87 -8.47
N SER A 160 -19.25 -5.73 -8.66
CA SER A 160 -20.68 -5.59 -8.40
C SER A 160 -21.40 -6.39 -9.51
N GLU A 161 -21.94 -7.56 -9.17
CA GLU A 161 -22.98 -8.21 -9.94
C GLU A 161 -24.27 -7.39 -9.88
#